data_127b8f897e796d575bd5d0224bcc72d8
#
_entry.id   127b8f897e796d575bd5d0224bcc72d8
#
_cell.length_a   1.000
_cell.length_b   1.000
_cell.length_c   1.000
_cell.angle_alpha   90.00
_cell.angle_beta   90.00
_cell.angle_gamma   90.00
#
_symmetry.space_group_name_H-M   'P 1'
#
loop_
_entity.id
_entity.type
_entity.pdbx_description
1 polymer ?
#
loop_
_entity_poly.entity_id
_entity_poly.type
_entity_poly.pdbx_seq_one_letter_code
_entity_poly.pdbx_strand_id
1 'polypeptide(L)'
;MGLRTGSGKNNHFGIGAKVELRAGDLYQMRVVTDPVTHFGLGQRLKADVVRIRWTNGVFQDLFYPGSDQDLLEEQLLKGSCAFLYAWDGERYRFVTDIMWRSALGMPLGVMTAGGAYAPPGASQEYVRIPPGLLRAKNGTYSLQITEELWEVAYLDEVKLLVIDHPDSFDIFVDERFVPPAPAPLRIYQARRARPPVSATDDQGNDLLPMIRAQDDVYVANLTPDRYQGVTRMHDLILDLGDGADADSVLLFLNGWVFPTDASVNVAISQSGQPSVTPPVLQVRDPQGGWRTVIGNLSFPAGKNKTVVADLTGKFPTRDYGVRIRTNMEVYWDHIFVAEGGSAGPVRITTLQPTAADLHYRGFSRRYRKGGRYGPHWFEYHDVSRESPWGSITGAFTRYGNVSPLVRQSGDMYVIMSPGDEVSVQFDAHRLPELPSRWRRDFILYTDGWIKDADLNTATG
;
A
#
# COMPACT_ATOMS: atom_id res chain seq x y z
N MET A 1 1.79 -30.64 8.10
CA MET A 1 1.61 -29.19 7.91
C MET A 1 2.91 -28.47 8.29
N GLY A 2 3.37 -27.57 7.47
CA GLY A 2 4.51 -26.70 7.73
C GLY A 2 4.07 -25.23 7.81
N LEU A 3 4.66 -24.46 8.71
CA LEU A 3 4.46 -23.01 8.81
C LEU A 3 5.68 -22.29 8.24
N ARG A 4 5.46 -21.15 7.60
CA ARG A 4 6.53 -20.26 7.10
C ARG A 4 6.19 -18.81 7.39
N THR A 5 7.22 -18.05 7.74
CA THR A 5 7.12 -16.60 7.78
C THR A 5 7.98 -16.05 6.67
N GLY A 6 7.38 -15.36 5.71
CA GLY A 6 8.11 -14.73 4.60
C GLY A 6 8.85 -13.45 5.01
N SER A 7 8.65 -13.01 6.23
CA SER A 7 9.14 -11.73 6.77
C SER A 7 9.58 -11.89 8.22
N GLY A 8 10.45 -11.03 8.71
CA GLY A 8 11.03 -11.09 10.06
C GLY A 8 10.07 -10.84 11.25
N LYS A 9 8.77 -11.20 11.12
CA LYS A 9 7.78 -11.08 12.22
C LYS A 9 7.91 -12.15 13.27
N ASN A 10 8.16 -13.37 12.82
CA ASN A 10 8.27 -14.57 13.64
C ASN A 10 9.49 -15.38 13.18
N ASN A 11 9.82 -16.42 13.91
CA ASN A 11 10.83 -17.34 13.40
C ASN A 11 10.36 -18.07 12.13
N HIS A 12 11.28 -18.44 11.28
CA HIS A 12 11.02 -18.94 9.91
C HIS A 12 10.05 -20.12 9.84
N PHE A 13 10.08 -21.02 10.82
CA PHE A 13 9.24 -22.22 10.84
C PHE A 13 8.02 -22.09 11.75
N GLY A 14 7.76 -20.91 12.31
CA GLY A 14 6.64 -20.70 13.23
C GLY A 14 6.78 -21.50 14.54
N ILE A 15 8.00 -21.87 14.97
CA ILE A 15 8.23 -22.61 16.21
C ILE A 15 7.65 -21.82 17.40
N GLY A 16 6.84 -22.49 18.24
CA GLY A 16 6.10 -21.89 19.33
C GLY A 16 4.68 -21.44 18.97
N ALA A 17 4.32 -21.39 17.69
CA ALA A 17 2.94 -21.17 17.28
C ALA A 17 2.04 -22.32 17.75
N LYS A 18 0.76 -22.02 18.01
CA LYS A 18 -0.25 -23.04 18.29
C LYS A 18 -1.07 -23.29 17.04
N VAL A 19 -1.27 -24.56 16.71
CA VAL A 19 -2.13 -24.98 15.62
C VAL A 19 -3.27 -25.82 16.19
N GLU A 20 -4.48 -25.37 15.97
CA GLU A 20 -5.73 -26.05 16.34
C GLU A 20 -6.41 -26.57 15.08
N LEU A 21 -6.88 -27.80 15.12
CA LEU A 21 -7.60 -28.42 14.00
C LEU A 21 -8.93 -28.95 14.51
N ARG A 22 -9.99 -28.66 13.78
CA ARG A 22 -11.31 -29.22 14.00
C ARG A 22 -11.80 -29.92 12.73
N ALA A 23 -12.36 -31.12 12.90
CA ALA A 23 -13.01 -31.90 11.83
C ALA A 23 -14.21 -32.64 12.44
N GLY A 24 -15.40 -32.00 12.38
CA GLY A 24 -16.60 -32.46 13.07
C GLY A 24 -16.42 -32.47 14.60
N ASP A 25 -16.49 -33.66 15.19
CA ASP A 25 -16.27 -33.92 16.62
C ASP A 25 -14.78 -34.08 17.01
N LEU A 26 -13.89 -34.24 16.00
CA LEU A 26 -12.46 -34.32 16.25
C LEU A 26 -11.88 -32.91 16.47
N TYR A 27 -11.20 -32.77 17.63
CA TYR A 27 -10.40 -31.59 17.93
C TYR A 27 -8.98 -32.00 18.32
N GLN A 28 -8.00 -31.34 17.73
CA GLN A 28 -6.59 -31.50 18.05
C GLN A 28 -5.91 -30.14 18.21
N MET A 29 -4.95 -30.05 19.11
CA MET A 29 -4.09 -28.88 19.26
C MET A 29 -2.64 -29.34 19.36
N ARG A 30 -1.74 -28.62 18.68
CA ARG A 30 -0.29 -28.82 18.76
C ARG A 30 0.40 -27.49 18.94
N VAL A 31 1.46 -27.48 19.70
CA VAL A 31 2.47 -26.43 19.68
C VAL A 31 3.50 -26.82 18.60
N VAL A 32 3.86 -25.94 17.73
CA VAL A 32 4.86 -26.19 16.71
C VAL A 32 6.24 -26.27 17.36
N THR A 33 6.85 -27.42 17.35
CA THR A 33 8.21 -27.68 17.88
C THR A 33 9.20 -28.01 16.78
N ASP A 34 8.71 -28.40 15.61
CA ASP A 34 9.46 -28.84 14.44
C ASP A 34 8.96 -28.17 13.16
N PRO A 35 9.76 -28.14 12.10
CA PRO A 35 9.34 -27.56 10.82
C PRO A 35 8.10 -28.19 10.19
N VAL A 36 7.74 -29.41 10.62
CA VAL A 36 6.54 -30.13 10.15
C VAL A 36 5.75 -30.63 11.36
N THR A 37 4.48 -30.29 11.42
CA THR A 37 3.52 -30.76 12.44
C THR A 37 2.50 -31.67 11.79
N HIS A 38 2.31 -32.87 12.34
CA HIS A 38 1.37 -33.88 11.81
C HIS A 38 0.05 -33.82 12.57
N PHE A 39 -1.07 -33.94 11.80
CA PHE A 39 -2.42 -34.12 12.32
C PHE A 39 -3.07 -35.32 11.64
N GLY A 40 -3.62 -36.27 12.43
CA GLY A 40 -4.36 -37.38 11.90
C GLY A 40 -5.86 -37.09 11.88
N LEU A 41 -6.50 -37.21 10.71
CA LEU A 41 -7.93 -36.96 10.55
C LEU A 41 -8.79 -38.25 10.69
N GLY A 42 -8.17 -39.43 10.83
CA GLY A 42 -8.84 -40.73 10.80
C GLY A 42 -9.45 -40.95 9.43
N GLN A 43 -10.74 -41.25 9.37
CA GLN A 43 -11.46 -41.48 8.10
C GLN A 43 -12.04 -40.17 7.49
N ARG A 44 -11.77 -39.02 8.03
CA ARG A 44 -12.31 -37.76 7.57
C ARG A 44 -11.52 -37.24 6.37
N LEU A 45 -12.23 -36.84 5.31
CA LEU A 45 -11.61 -36.38 4.05
C LEU A 45 -11.09 -34.95 4.10
N LYS A 46 -11.51 -34.16 5.10
CA LYS A 46 -11.10 -32.78 5.29
C LYS A 46 -11.26 -32.33 6.73
N ALA A 47 -10.55 -31.29 7.12
CA ALA A 47 -10.86 -30.52 8.33
C ALA A 47 -11.92 -29.46 8.02
N ASP A 48 -12.64 -29.00 9.06
CA ASP A 48 -13.54 -27.84 8.95
C ASP A 48 -12.72 -26.55 9.00
N VAL A 49 -11.79 -26.48 9.95
CA VAL A 49 -10.89 -25.35 10.13
C VAL A 49 -9.56 -25.79 10.74
N VAL A 50 -8.49 -25.17 10.26
CA VAL A 50 -7.19 -25.16 10.91
C VAL A 50 -6.89 -23.73 11.33
N ARG A 51 -6.82 -23.49 12.64
CA ARG A 51 -6.48 -22.20 13.23
C ARG A 51 -5.03 -22.17 13.65
N ILE A 52 -4.30 -21.18 13.17
CA ILE A 52 -2.91 -20.92 13.52
C ILE A 52 -2.91 -19.68 14.42
N ARG A 53 -2.41 -19.84 15.64
CA ARG A 53 -2.07 -18.69 16.48
C ARG A 53 -0.57 -18.50 16.44
N TRP A 54 -0.15 -17.52 15.68
CA TRP A 54 1.25 -17.16 15.52
C TRP A 54 1.87 -16.67 16.83
N THR A 55 3.20 -16.70 16.95
CA THR A 55 3.90 -16.33 18.19
C THR A 55 3.75 -14.85 18.55
N ASN A 56 3.41 -13.99 17.59
CA ASN A 56 3.02 -12.60 17.84
C ASN A 56 1.55 -12.41 18.23
N GLY A 57 0.80 -13.50 18.44
CA GLY A 57 -0.60 -13.45 18.87
C GLY A 57 -1.64 -13.35 17.76
N VAL A 58 -1.23 -13.14 16.53
CA VAL A 58 -2.14 -13.05 15.37
C VAL A 58 -2.77 -14.40 15.09
N PHE A 59 -4.08 -14.42 14.85
CA PHE A 59 -4.81 -15.60 14.38
C PHE A 59 -4.88 -15.62 12.86
N GLN A 60 -4.77 -16.82 12.31
CA GLN A 60 -4.95 -17.07 10.88
C GLN A 60 -5.71 -18.38 10.72
N ASP A 61 -6.86 -18.34 10.07
CA ASP A 61 -7.72 -19.48 9.86
C ASP A 61 -7.64 -19.97 8.41
N LEU A 62 -7.58 -21.27 8.25
CA LEU A 62 -7.63 -21.97 6.96
C LEU A 62 -8.84 -22.90 6.98
N PHE A 63 -9.74 -22.74 6.03
CA PHE A 63 -10.99 -23.47 5.97
C PHE A 63 -10.92 -24.62 4.98
N TYR A 64 -11.50 -25.74 5.40
CA TYR A 64 -11.73 -26.95 4.59
C TYR A 64 -10.50 -27.58 3.94
N PRO A 65 -9.29 -27.56 4.56
CA PRO A 65 -8.17 -28.27 3.97
C PRO A 65 -8.44 -29.77 3.92
N GLY A 66 -8.09 -30.39 2.78
CA GLY A 66 -8.24 -31.82 2.57
C GLY A 66 -7.32 -32.67 3.48
N SER A 67 -7.62 -33.99 3.56
CA SER A 67 -6.71 -34.98 4.13
C SER A 67 -5.62 -35.39 3.16
N ASP A 68 -4.67 -36.17 3.63
CA ASP A 68 -3.62 -36.82 2.85
C ASP A 68 -2.80 -35.89 1.95
N GLN A 69 -2.51 -34.70 2.47
CA GLN A 69 -1.73 -33.68 1.77
C GLN A 69 -0.67 -33.04 2.67
N ASP A 70 0.39 -32.54 2.05
CA ASP A 70 1.32 -31.63 2.66
C ASP A 70 0.79 -30.20 2.54
N LEU A 71 0.51 -29.58 3.67
CA LEU A 71 0.01 -28.22 3.76
C LEU A 71 1.15 -27.31 4.22
N LEU A 72 1.46 -26.31 3.41
CA LEU A 72 2.39 -25.25 3.75
C LEU A 72 1.64 -23.93 3.86
N GLU A 73 1.60 -23.36 5.08
CA GLU A 73 0.92 -22.11 5.33
C GLU A 73 1.90 -20.98 5.62
N GLU A 74 1.76 -19.89 4.90
CA GLU A 74 2.54 -18.69 5.08
C GLU A 74 1.79 -17.67 5.91
N GLN A 75 2.48 -17.01 6.85
CA GLN A 75 1.88 -15.96 7.65
C GLN A 75 1.39 -14.81 6.75
N LEU A 76 0.12 -14.47 6.90
CA LEU A 76 -0.51 -13.38 6.15
C LEU A 76 -0.05 -12.01 6.66
N LEU A 77 0.05 -11.06 5.75
CA LEU A 77 0.15 -9.66 6.11
C LEU A 77 -1.21 -9.22 6.69
N LYS A 78 -1.21 -8.71 7.93
CA LYS A 78 -2.43 -8.45 8.69
C LYS A 78 -2.94 -7.01 8.61
N GLY A 79 -2.10 -6.08 8.19
CA GLY A 79 -2.39 -4.66 8.08
C GLY A 79 -1.72 -4.08 6.84
N SER A 80 -2.42 -3.29 6.08
CA SER A 80 -1.96 -2.50 4.94
C SER A 80 -3.08 -1.59 4.43
N CYS A 81 -4.05 -1.25 5.29
CA CYS A 81 -5.18 -0.36 5.03
C CYS A 81 -6.25 -0.91 4.08
N ALA A 82 -7.38 -0.21 4.00
CA ALA A 82 -8.49 -0.57 3.14
C ALA A 82 -8.08 -0.57 1.65
N PHE A 83 -8.75 -1.38 0.85
CA PHE A 83 -8.43 -1.54 -0.57
C PHE A 83 -9.44 -0.81 -1.45
N LEU A 84 -8.91 -0.21 -2.51
CA LEU A 84 -9.68 0.46 -3.55
C LEU A 84 -9.77 -0.41 -4.80
N TYR A 85 -11.00 -0.62 -5.29
CA TYR A 85 -11.27 -1.20 -6.59
C TYR A 85 -12.07 -0.23 -7.45
N ALA A 86 -11.82 -0.22 -8.75
CA ALA A 86 -12.49 0.62 -9.72
C ALA A 86 -13.06 -0.20 -10.87
N TRP A 87 -14.21 0.23 -11.41
CA TRP A 87 -14.85 -0.38 -12.57
C TRP A 87 -14.15 0.06 -13.86
N ASP A 88 -13.45 -0.88 -14.55
CA ASP A 88 -12.66 -0.58 -15.76
C ASP A 88 -13.49 -0.58 -17.07
N GLY A 89 -14.79 -0.84 -16.97
CA GLY A 89 -15.71 -1.01 -18.07
C GLY A 89 -16.18 -2.45 -18.26
N GLU A 90 -15.43 -3.42 -17.74
CA GLU A 90 -15.75 -4.85 -17.81
C GLU A 90 -15.89 -5.47 -16.41
N ARG A 91 -14.99 -5.12 -15.49
CA ARG A 91 -14.95 -5.67 -14.14
C ARG A 91 -14.30 -4.70 -13.14
N TYR A 92 -14.46 -4.99 -11.86
CA TYR A 92 -13.70 -4.28 -10.82
C TYR A 92 -12.26 -4.78 -10.80
N ARG A 93 -11.33 -3.82 -10.80
CA ARG A 93 -9.89 -4.05 -10.69
C ARG A 93 -9.36 -3.45 -9.41
N PHE A 94 -8.44 -4.17 -8.78
CA PHE A 94 -7.67 -3.62 -7.67
C PHE A 94 -6.85 -2.42 -8.16
N VAL A 95 -6.98 -1.28 -7.48
CA VAL A 95 -6.22 -0.06 -7.76
C VAL A 95 -5.03 0.03 -6.82
N THR A 96 -5.29 0.11 -5.53
CA THR A 96 -4.28 0.29 -4.49
C THR A 96 -4.92 0.15 -3.10
N ASP A 97 -4.12 0.28 -2.06
CA ASP A 97 -4.58 0.53 -0.70
C ASP A 97 -4.72 2.03 -0.44
N ILE A 98 -5.56 2.39 0.53
CA ILE A 98 -5.87 3.77 0.90
C ILE A 98 -5.82 3.96 2.42
N MET A 99 -5.83 5.22 2.89
CA MET A 99 -5.79 5.61 4.30
C MET A 99 -4.46 5.28 5.03
N TRP A 100 -3.37 5.19 4.29
CA TRP A 100 -2.03 4.89 4.83
C TRP A 100 -1.49 5.94 5.80
N ARG A 101 -1.97 7.16 5.72
CA ARG A 101 -1.46 8.29 6.52
C ARG A 101 -1.94 8.28 7.96
N SER A 102 -2.85 7.39 8.31
CA SER A 102 -3.63 7.46 9.55
C SER A 102 -3.69 6.14 10.31
N ALA A 103 -2.53 5.51 10.51
CA ALA A 103 -2.39 4.30 11.32
C ALA A 103 -2.59 4.62 12.82
N LEU A 104 -3.85 4.81 13.24
CA LEU A 104 -4.23 5.22 14.59
C LEU A 104 -3.70 4.28 15.66
N GLY A 105 -3.02 4.83 16.66
CA GLY A 105 -2.48 4.07 17.77
C GLY A 105 -1.28 3.18 17.45
N MET A 106 -0.72 3.27 16.23
CA MET A 106 0.49 2.53 15.85
C MET A 106 1.70 3.04 16.64
N PRO A 107 2.56 2.15 17.18
CA PRO A 107 3.80 2.58 17.85
C PRO A 107 4.74 3.30 16.88
N LEU A 108 5.16 4.51 17.21
CA LEU A 108 6.06 5.34 16.41
C LEU A 108 7.54 5.20 16.80
N GLY A 109 7.87 4.32 17.75
CA GLY A 109 9.22 4.12 18.28
C GLY A 109 10.30 3.78 17.26
N VAL A 110 9.90 3.30 16.08
CA VAL A 110 10.81 3.04 14.96
C VAL A 110 11.31 4.34 14.32
N MET A 111 10.52 5.40 14.35
CA MET A 111 10.79 6.67 13.67
C MET A 111 11.09 7.82 14.62
N THR A 112 10.77 7.67 15.92
CA THR A 112 10.98 8.68 16.95
C THR A 112 11.49 8.06 18.24
N ALA A 113 12.49 8.63 18.87
CA ALA A 113 12.90 8.22 20.21
C ALA A 113 11.79 8.54 21.21
N GLY A 114 11.25 7.52 21.93
CA GLY A 114 10.37 7.78 23.06
C GLY A 114 9.04 7.04 23.16
N GLY A 115 8.78 6.01 22.35
CA GLY A 115 7.62 5.12 22.57
C GLY A 115 6.24 5.77 22.39
N ALA A 116 6.15 6.81 21.57
CA ALA A 116 4.90 7.48 21.25
C ALA A 116 4.03 6.63 20.31
N TYR A 117 2.71 6.75 20.45
CA TYR A 117 1.73 6.20 19.52
C TYR A 117 1.26 7.26 18.53
N ALA A 118 0.90 6.83 17.33
CA ALA A 118 0.31 7.72 16.32
C ALA A 118 -1.02 8.29 16.86
N PRO A 119 -1.14 9.62 17.00
CA PRO A 119 -2.37 10.26 17.45
C PRO A 119 -3.40 10.28 16.33
N PRO A 120 -4.68 10.52 16.63
CA PRO A 120 -5.66 10.91 15.63
C PRO A 120 -5.22 12.27 15.04
N GLY A 121 -4.80 12.27 13.81
CA GLY A 121 -4.32 13.44 13.09
C GLY A 121 -5.07 13.61 11.78
N ALA A 122 -4.73 14.66 11.04
CA ALA A 122 -5.28 14.86 9.71
C ALA A 122 -4.93 13.67 8.79
N SER A 123 -5.94 13.09 8.17
CA SER A 123 -5.88 11.82 7.45
C SER A 123 -6.19 11.92 5.96
N GLN A 124 -6.40 13.15 5.46
CA GLN A 124 -6.73 13.38 4.06
C GLN A 124 -5.68 12.80 3.13
N GLU A 125 -6.14 12.10 2.12
CA GLU A 125 -5.31 11.45 1.11
C GLU A 125 -5.86 11.71 -0.30
N TYR A 126 -4.95 11.92 -1.25
CA TYR A 126 -5.26 12.00 -2.66
C TYR A 126 -4.59 10.83 -3.37
N VAL A 127 -5.40 9.98 -4.03
CA VAL A 127 -4.94 8.75 -4.67
C VAL A 127 -5.25 8.80 -6.15
N ARG A 128 -4.23 8.70 -6.98
CA ARG A 128 -4.41 8.65 -8.43
C ARG A 128 -4.98 7.29 -8.84
N ILE A 129 -6.09 7.30 -9.56
CA ILE A 129 -6.58 6.11 -10.24
C ILE A 129 -5.88 6.04 -11.61
N PRO A 130 -5.11 4.98 -11.90
CA PRO A 130 -4.41 4.85 -13.17
C PRO A 130 -5.34 5.00 -14.37
N PRO A 131 -4.89 5.63 -15.48
CA PRO A 131 -5.69 5.80 -16.68
C PRO A 131 -6.26 4.47 -17.18
N GLY A 132 -7.56 4.48 -17.50
CA GLY A 132 -8.26 3.30 -18.01
C GLY A 132 -8.85 2.37 -16.94
N LEU A 133 -8.49 2.52 -15.66
CA LEU A 133 -9.06 1.72 -14.58
C LEU A 133 -10.42 2.20 -14.06
N LEU A 134 -10.87 3.39 -14.44
CA LEU A 134 -12.19 3.88 -14.08
C LEU A 134 -12.97 4.32 -15.31
N ARG A 135 -14.09 3.65 -15.58
CA ARG A 135 -15.01 3.98 -16.67
C ARG A 135 -16.44 4.08 -16.17
N ALA A 136 -17.21 4.98 -16.78
CA ALA A 136 -18.62 5.08 -16.46
C ALA A 136 -19.41 3.91 -17.05
N LYS A 137 -20.34 3.37 -16.25
CA LYS A 137 -21.36 2.44 -16.69
C LYS A 137 -22.73 3.10 -16.52
N ASN A 138 -23.45 3.25 -17.62
CA ASN A 138 -24.78 3.92 -17.61
C ASN A 138 -24.72 5.30 -16.92
N GLY A 139 -23.71 6.10 -17.22
CA GLY A 139 -23.53 7.43 -16.64
C GLY A 139 -23.10 7.48 -15.17
N THR A 140 -22.62 6.36 -14.61
CA THR A 140 -22.19 6.27 -13.22
C THR A 140 -20.77 5.74 -13.14
N TYR A 141 -19.88 6.42 -12.40
CA TYR A 141 -18.61 5.85 -11.94
C TYR A 141 -18.84 5.07 -10.66
N SER A 142 -18.24 3.89 -10.54
CA SER A 142 -18.38 3.02 -9.39
C SER A 142 -17.02 2.60 -8.84
N LEU A 143 -16.85 2.80 -7.54
CA LEU A 143 -15.69 2.39 -6.75
C LEU A 143 -16.14 1.47 -5.63
N GLN A 144 -15.26 0.54 -5.23
CA GLN A 144 -15.45 -0.30 -4.07
C GLN A 144 -14.30 -0.07 -3.09
N ILE A 145 -14.62 0.11 -1.82
CA ILE A 145 -13.66 0.25 -0.72
C ILE A 145 -13.90 -0.92 0.21
N THR A 146 -12.90 -1.80 0.36
CA THR A 146 -13.04 -3.03 1.16
C THR A 146 -12.08 -3.02 2.34
N GLU A 147 -12.51 -3.59 3.47
CA GLU A 147 -11.62 -3.92 4.57
C GLU A 147 -11.39 -5.43 4.58
N GLU A 148 -10.18 -5.86 4.21
CA GLU A 148 -9.87 -7.28 4.02
C GLU A 148 -8.76 -7.79 4.96
N LEU A 149 -8.22 -6.90 5.80
CA LEU A 149 -7.14 -7.24 6.73
C LEU A 149 -7.62 -7.25 8.18
N TRP A 150 -6.73 -7.53 9.12
CA TRP A 150 -7.08 -7.59 10.54
C TRP A 150 -6.98 -6.23 11.21
N GLU A 151 -7.81 -5.32 10.76
CA GLU A 151 -7.86 -3.93 11.20
C GLU A 151 -9.29 -3.39 11.13
N VAL A 152 -9.50 -2.20 11.64
CA VAL A 152 -10.78 -1.48 11.58
C VAL A 152 -10.55 -0.21 10.76
N ALA A 153 -11.35 -0.02 9.74
CA ALA A 153 -11.35 1.21 8.94
C ALA A 153 -12.46 2.17 9.40
N TYR A 154 -12.09 3.43 9.57
CA TYR A 154 -12.98 4.54 9.89
C TYR A 154 -13.01 5.49 8.69
N LEU A 155 -14.00 5.36 7.83
CA LEU A 155 -14.13 6.17 6.61
C LEU A 155 -15.02 7.37 6.89
N ASP A 156 -14.49 8.58 6.73
CA ASP A 156 -15.18 9.85 7.04
C ASP A 156 -15.68 10.55 5.77
N GLU A 157 -14.82 10.73 4.77
CA GLU A 157 -15.22 11.41 3.55
C GLU A 157 -14.62 10.77 2.30
N VAL A 158 -15.42 10.74 1.22
CA VAL A 158 -14.98 10.26 -0.10
C VAL A 158 -15.44 11.23 -1.18
N LYS A 159 -14.53 11.64 -2.07
CA LYS A 159 -14.83 12.47 -3.25
C LYS A 159 -14.07 11.92 -4.47
N LEU A 160 -14.66 12.07 -5.63
CA LEU A 160 -13.95 11.78 -6.89
C LEU A 160 -13.62 13.10 -7.59
N LEU A 161 -12.34 13.40 -7.70
CA LEU A 161 -11.85 14.54 -8.46
C LEU A 161 -11.64 14.07 -9.91
N VAL A 162 -12.36 14.68 -10.80
CA VAL A 162 -12.26 14.46 -12.25
C VAL A 162 -11.39 15.54 -12.83
N ILE A 163 -10.29 15.14 -13.45
CA ILE A 163 -9.27 16.04 -13.97
C ILE A 163 -9.26 15.95 -15.49
N ASP A 164 -9.82 16.97 -16.15
CA ASP A 164 -9.76 17.09 -17.59
C ASP A 164 -8.56 17.95 -17.99
N HIS A 165 -7.75 17.47 -18.91
CA HIS A 165 -6.53 18.15 -19.35
C HIS A 165 -6.13 17.74 -20.78
N PRO A 166 -5.31 18.53 -21.50
CA PRO A 166 -4.75 18.13 -22.79
C PRO A 166 -3.98 16.81 -22.72
N ASP A 167 -4.02 16.04 -23.81
CA ASP A 167 -3.32 14.76 -23.95
C ASP A 167 -1.78 14.89 -24.07
N SER A 168 -1.27 16.11 -24.12
CA SER A 168 0.15 16.44 -24.27
C SER A 168 1.00 16.27 -23.01
N PHE A 169 0.39 15.97 -21.88
CA PHE A 169 1.06 15.69 -20.61
C PHE A 169 0.25 14.72 -19.75
N ASP A 170 0.94 14.05 -18.84
CA ASP A 170 0.35 13.24 -17.81
C ASP A 170 0.22 14.02 -16.50
N ILE A 171 -0.78 13.66 -15.69
CA ILE A 171 -0.96 14.23 -14.36
C ILE A 171 -0.63 13.22 -13.27
N PHE A 172 -0.06 13.71 -12.18
CA PHE A 172 0.26 12.95 -10.99
C PHE A 172 -0.08 13.76 -9.75
N VAL A 173 -0.28 13.05 -8.65
CA VAL A 173 -0.26 13.59 -7.28
C VAL A 173 0.90 12.96 -6.52
N ASP A 174 1.34 13.60 -5.47
CA ASP A 174 2.39 13.06 -4.62
C ASP A 174 1.76 12.18 -3.55
N GLU A 175 1.94 10.86 -3.68
CA GLU A 175 1.35 9.84 -2.84
C GLU A 175 2.35 9.30 -1.81
N ARG A 176 3.34 10.12 -1.43
CA ARG A 176 4.27 9.74 -0.37
C ARG A 176 3.62 9.74 1.00
N PHE A 177 4.15 8.93 1.89
CA PHE A 177 3.81 8.98 3.31
C PHE A 177 4.35 10.28 3.93
N VAL A 178 3.47 11.13 4.45
CA VAL A 178 3.84 12.42 5.06
C VAL A 178 3.12 12.57 6.40
N PRO A 179 3.68 12.05 7.50
CA PRO A 179 3.19 12.37 8.83
C PRO A 179 3.69 13.77 9.25
N PRO A 180 2.98 14.53 10.10
CA PRO A 180 1.61 14.29 10.57
C PRO A 180 0.54 15.01 9.74
N ALA A 181 0.90 15.93 8.81
CA ALA A 181 -0.05 16.73 8.06
C ALA A 181 -0.20 16.23 6.61
N PRO A 182 -1.43 16.11 6.10
CA PRO A 182 -1.62 15.82 4.69
C PRO A 182 -1.09 16.98 3.85
N ALA A 183 -0.41 16.66 2.76
CA ALA A 183 -0.05 17.66 1.79
C ALA A 183 -1.32 18.22 1.12
N PRO A 184 -1.41 19.53 0.86
CA PRO A 184 -2.49 20.07 0.06
C PRO A 184 -2.47 19.44 -1.34
N LEU A 185 -3.64 19.35 -1.98
CA LEU A 185 -3.72 18.87 -3.35
C LEU A 185 -2.78 19.68 -4.25
N ARG A 186 -1.82 19.00 -4.85
CA ARG A 186 -0.96 19.54 -5.91
C ARG A 186 -0.96 18.58 -7.08
N ILE A 187 -1.39 19.07 -8.23
CA ILE A 187 -1.34 18.31 -9.49
C ILE A 187 -0.01 18.62 -10.17
N TYR A 188 0.79 17.60 -10.36
CA TYR A 188 2.04 17.66 -11.10
C TYR A 188 1.76 17.29 -12.56
N GLN A 189 2.27 18.09 -13.48
CA GLN A 189 2.19 17.85 -14.91
C GLN A 189 3.52 17.29 -15.41
N ALA A 190 3.51 16.05 -15.88
CA ALA A 190 4.69 15.40 -16.44
C ALA A 190 4.72 15.59 -17.96
N ARG A 191 5.66 16.40 -18.41
CA ARG A 191 5.91 16.64 -19.85
C ARG A 191 7.19 15.96 -20.26
N ARG A 192 7.26 15.47 -21.50
CA ARG A 192 8.46 14.81 -22.04
C ARG A 192 9.06 13.79 -21.06
N ALA A 193 8.18 12.98 -20.46
CA ALA A 193 8.60 11.93 -19.53
C ALA A 193 9.55 10.96 -20.23
N ARG A 194 10.66 10.63 -19.57
CA ARG A 194 11.66 9.70 -20.07
C ARG A 194 12.31 8.92 -18.92
N PRO A 195 12.69 7.66 -19.14
CA PRO A 195 13.42 6.91 -18.14
C PRO A 195 14.80 7.54 -17.88
N PRO A 196 15.47 7.24 -16.76
CA PRO A 196 16.90 7.49 -16.58
C PRO A 196 17.72 6.86 -17.71
N VAL A 197 18.90 7.39 -17.98
CA VAL A 197 19.86 6.84 -18.95
C VAL A 197 20.43 5.54 -18.41
N SER A 198 20.70 5.48 -17.10
CA SER A 198 21.13 4.27 -16.40
C SER A 198 20.55 4.23 -14.99
N ALA A 199 20.49 3.02 -14.43
CA ALA A 199 20.11 2.78 -13.04
C ALA A 199 20.95 1.61 -12.52
N THR A 200 21.58 1.78 -11.35
CA THR A 200 22.38 0.71 -10.71
C THR A 200 22.15 0.69 -9.21
N ASP A 201 22.48 -0.43 -8.58
CA ASP A 201 22.67 -0.50 -7.12
C ASP A 201 24.08 -0.08 -6.70
N ASP A 202 24.37 -0.16 -5.40
CA ASP A 202 25.69 0.11 -4.81
C ASP A 202 26.76 -0.94 -5.18
N GLN A 203 26.37 -2.05 -5.80
CA GLN A 203 27.26 -3.08 -6.30
C GLN A 203 27.51 -2.97 -7.83
N GLY A 204 26.84 -2.04 -8.50
CA GLY A 204 26.93 -1.80 -9.93
C GLY A 204 26.04 -2.73 -10.79
N ASN A 205 25.11 -3.46 -10.19
CA ASN A 205 24.14 -4.24 -10.95
C ASN A 205 23.18 -3.33 -11.71
N ASP A 206 22.88 -3.65 -12.97
CA ASP A 206 21.95 -2.90 -13.79
C ASP A 206 20.50 -3.12 -13.33
N LEU A 207 19.85 -2.03 -12.91
CA LEU A 207 18.46 -2.01 -12.46
C LEU A 207 17.52 -1.33 -13.48
N LEU A 208 18.07 -0.75 -14.56
CA LEU A 208 17.27 -0.01 -15.52
C LEU A 208 16.12 -0.83 -16.12
N PRO A 209 16.28 -2.11 -16.47
CA PRO A 209 15.16 -2.91 -17.00
C PRO A 209 13.97 -3.03 -16.04
N MET A 210 14.20 -2.93 -14.71
CA MET A 210 13.18 -3.11 -13.68
C MET A 210 12.40 -1.81 -13.37
N ILE A 211 12.89 -0.65 -13.87
CA ILE A 211 12.28 0.65 -13.54
C ILE A 211 11.84 1.45 -14.77
N ARG A 212 11.90 0.87 -15.97
CA ARG A 212 11.59 1.58 -17.23
C ARG A 212 10.11 1.73 -17.52
N ALA A 213 9.28 0.84 -16.99
CA ALA A 213 7.86 0.77 -17.25
C ALA A 213 7.12 0.33 -15.99
N GLN A 214 5.87 0.73 -15.87
CA GLN A 214 4.98 0.23 -14.81
C GLN A 214 4.41 -1.11 -15.29
N ASP A 215 5.11 -2.21 -14.97
CA ASP A 215 4.80 -3.56 -15.48
C ASP A 215 4.79 -4.64 -14.39
N ASP A 216 4.83 -4.21 -13.12
CA ASP A 216 4.91 -5.10 -11.94
C ASP A 216 6.23 -5.90 -11.85
N VAL A 217 7.29 -5.45 -12.54
CA VAL A 217 8.65 -5.95 -12.37
C VAL A 217 9.40 -4.98 -11.46
N TYR A 218 9.70 -5.41 -10.24
CA TYR A 218 10.23 -4.54 -9.20
C TYR A 218 11.71 -4.73 -8.97
N VAL A 219 12.40 -3.66 -8.55
CA VAL A 219 13.73 -3.76 -7.95
C VAL A 219 13.61 -4.60 -6.69
N ALA A 220 14.08 -5.84 -6.74
CA ALA A 220 13.91 -6.85 -5.69
C ALA A 220 15.24 -7.45 -5.20
N ASN A 221 16.40 -6.87 -5.56
CA ASN A 221 17.73 -7.29 -5.12
C ASN A 221 18.08 -6.81 -3.69
N LEU A 222 17.06 -6.56 -2.88
CA LEU A 222 17.20 -6.13 -1.49
C LEU A 222 17.65 -7.29 -0.61
N THR A 223 18.56 -7.00 0.34
CA THR A 223 18.96 -7.96 1.37
C THR A 223 18.13 -7.72 2.64
N PRO A 224 17.11 -8.56 2.92
CA PRO A 224 16.31 -8.40 4.14
C PRO A 224 17.19 -8.44 5.39
N ASP A 225 16.86 -7.63 6.36
CA ASP A 225 17.43 -7.68 7.70
C ASP A 225 16.54 -8.54 8.62
N ARG A 226 16.80 -8.49 9.90
CA ARG A 226 16.10 -9.26 10.94
C ARG A 226 14.60 -8.98 11.01
N TYR A 227 14.19 -7.75 10.73
CA TYR A 227 12.82 -7.28 10.90
C TYR A 227 12.13 -7.07 9.56
N GLN A 228 10.84 -7.40 9.50
CA GLN A 228 10.01 -7.11 8.34
C GLN A 228 10.03 -5.62 8.00
N GLY A 229 10.08 -5.30 6.71
CA GLY A 229 10.10 -3.92 6.22
C GLY A 229 11.45 -3.23 6.35
N VAL A 230 12.48 -3.95 6.86
CA VAL A 230 13.84 -3.46 7.03
C VAL A 230 14.82 -4.31 6.24
N THR A 231 15.74 -3.64 5.56
CA THR A 231 16.82 -4.26 4.78
C THR A 231 18.17 -3.76 5.25
N ARG A 232 19.25 -4.32 4.74
CA ARG A 232 20.55 -3.66 4.81
C ARG A 232 20.47 -2.33 4.05
N MET A 233 21.29 -1.36 4.48
CA MET A 233 21.42 -0.08 3.77
C MET A 233 21.78 -0.34 2.32
N HIS A 234 21.05 0.23 1.39
CA HIS A 234 21.22 0.07 -0.05
C HIS A 234 21.00 1.37 -0.80
N ASP A 235 21.55 1.44 -2.00
CA ASP A 235 21.46 2.60 -2.88
C ASP A 235 20.77 2.22 -4.19
N LEU A 236 19.91 3.10 -4.69
CA LEU A 236 19.48 3.16 -6.07
C LEU A 236 20.15 4.39 -6.69
N ILE A 237 21.01 4.17 -7.68
CA ILE A 237 21.80 5.22 -8.34
C ILE A 237 21.25 5.38 -9.77
N LEU A 238 20.85 6.59 -10.11
CA LEU A 238 20.26 6.96 -11.39
C LEU A 238 21.14 7.98 -12.09
N ASP A 239 21.33 7.85 -13.40
CA ASP A 239 21.79 8.93 -14.27
C ASP A 239 20.60 9.47 -15.04
N LEU A 240 20.26 10.74 -14.82
CA LEU A 240 19.14 11.38 -15.48
C LEU A 240 19.47 11.92 -16.89
N GLY A 241 20.75 11.97 -17.24
CA GLY A 241 21.24 12.46 -18.53
C GLY A 241 20.99 13.97 -18.74
N ASP A 242 21.48 14.51 -19.86
CA ASP A 242 21.50 15.94 -20.16
C ASP A 242 20.12 16.64 -20.17
N GLY A 243 19.05 15.89 -20.34
CA GLY A 243 17.69 16.47 -20.27
C GLY A 243 17.25 16.94 -18.88
N ALA A 244 18.08 16.78 -17.84
CA ALA A 244 17.87 17.34 -16.52
C ALA A 244 18.37 18.81 -16.40
N ASP A 245 18.82 19.42 -17.50
CA ASP A 245 19.19 20.85 -17.60
C ASP A 245 17.96 21.77 -17.85
N ALA A 246 16.75 21.25 -17.69
CA ALA A 246 15.52 22.01 -17.86
C ALA A 246 15.27 22.97 -16.67
N ASP A 247 14.56 24.07 -16.92
CA ASP A 247 14.16 25.06 -15.90
C ASP A 247 13.34 24.45 -14.76
N SER A 248 12.74 23.27 -14.98
CA SER A 248 12.01 22.52 -13.98
C SER A 248 12.20 21.02 -14.21
N VAL A 249 12.72 20.32 -13.18
CA VAL A 249 13.04 18.89 -13.24
C VAL A 249 12.28 18.17 -12.14
N LEU A 250 11.36 17.31 -12.54
CA LEU A 250 10.60 16.46 -11.62
C LEU A 250 11.00 14.99 -11.80
N LEU A 251 11.36 14.34 -10.70
CA LEU A 251 11.61 12.90 -10.66
C LEU A 251 10.40 12.20 -10.06
N PHE A 252 9.82 11.27 -10.79
CA PHE A 252 8.68 10.45 -10.40
C PHE A 252 9.18 9.05 -10.07
N LEU A 253 8.78 8.55 -8.91
CA LEU A 253 9.22 7.26 -8.36
C LEU A 253 7.98 6.49 -7.97
N ASN A 254 7.56 5.56 -8.81
CA ASN A 254 6.46 4.65 -8.52
C ASN A 254 7.00 3.35 -7.91
N GLY A 255 6.35 2.89 -6.87
CA GLY A 255 6.72 1.69 -6.17
C GLY A 255 5.81 1.40 -4.99
N TRP A 256 6.22 0.46 -4.15
CA TRP A 256 5.51 0.12 -2.94
C TRP A 256 6.46 -0.14 -1.78
N VAL A 257 6.00 0.11 -0.57
CA VAL A 257 6.72 -0.22 0.65
C VAL A 257 6.20 -1.53 1.22
N PHE A 258 7.12 -2.44 1.58
CA PHE A 258 6.73 -3.58 2.42
C PHE A 258 6.74 -3.08 3.87
N PRO A 259 5.58 -2.98 4.54
CA PRO A 259 5.49 -2.25 5.78
C PRO A 259 6.06 -3.03 6.97
N THR A 260 6.53 -2.29 7.96
CA THR A 260 6.55 -2.78 9.33
C THR A 260 5.11 -2.85 9.88
N ASP A 261 4.91 -3.41 11.05
CA ASP A 261 3.64 -3.36 11.77
C ASP A 261 3.88 -2.99 13.25
N ALA A 262 2.81 -2.87 14.03
CA ALA A 262 2.90 -2.44 15.42
C ALA A 262 3.84 -3.34 16.26
N SER A 263 3.73 -4.66 16.13
CA SER A 263 4.62 -5.62 16.83
C SER A 263 6.08 -5.49 16.40
N VAL A 264 6.33 -5.29 15.10
CA VAL A 264 7.69 -5.11 14.57
C VAL A 264 8.27 -3.77 15.04
N ASN A 265 7.49 -2.70 15.03
CA ASN A 265 7.92 -1.39 15.51
C ASN A 265 8.36 -1.42 16.97
N VAL A 266 7.57 -2.07 17.85
CA VAL A 266 7.95 -2.27 19.24
C VAL A 266 9.23 -3.08 19.36
N ALA A 267 9.36 -4.18 18.60
CA ALA A 267 10.56 -5.02 18.64
C ALA A 267 11.81 -4.26 18.19
N ILE A 268 11.74 -3.45 17.15
CA ILE A 268 12.86 -2.60 16.69
C ILE A 268 13.22 -1.58 17.78
N SER A 269 12.24 -0.91 18.37
CA SER A 269 12.48 0.11 19.41
C SER A 269 13.20 -0.44 20.64
N GLN A 270 13.00 -1.73 20.93
CA GLN A 270 13.62 -2.44 22.07
C GLN A 270 14.95 -3.10 21.73
N SER A 271 15.31 -3.21 20.45
CA SER A 271 16.46 -4.03 20.01
C SER A 271 17.82 -3.36 20.15
N GLY A 272 17.88 -2.03 20.35
CA GLY A 272 19.11 -1.27 20.27
C GLY A 272 19.76 -1.24 18.87
N GLN A 273 19.08 -1.72 17.84
CA GLN A 273 19.53 -1.68 16.44
C GLN A 273 19.39 -0.26 15.86
N PRO A 274 20.09 0.04 14.76
CA PRO A 274 19.90 1.30 14.05
C PRO A 274 18.42 1.48 13.67
N SER A 275 17.95 2.71 13.82
CA SER A 275 16.59 3.08 13.41
C SER A 275 16.38 2.90 11.92
N VAL A 276 15.13 2.71 11.50
CA VAL A 276 14.75 2.77 10.11
C VAL A 276 15.10 4.14 9.53
N THR A 277 15.79 4.14 8.40
CA THR A 277 16.19 5.36 7.69
C THR A 277 15.31 5.53 6.46
N PRO A 278 14.38 6.52 6.45
CA PRO A 278 13.61 6.84 5.26
C PRO A 278 14.52 7.17 4.07
N PRO A 279 14.05 7.00 2.84
CA PRO A 279 14.83 7.35 1.66
C PRO A 279 15.38 8.77 1.70
N VAL A 280 16.68 8.91 1.51
CA VAL A 280 17.41 10.15 1.37
C VAL A 280 17.80 10.34 -0.08
N LEU A 281 17.53 11.52 -0.66
CA LEU A 281 17.93 11.80 -2.04
C LEU A 281 19.18 12.70 -2.05
N GLN A 282 20.16 12.26 -2.81
CA GLN A 282 21.45 12.91 -2.97
C GLN A 282 21.76 13.12 -4.46
N VAL A 283 22.56 14.12 -4.77
CA VAL A 283 23.06 14.41 -6.10
C VAL A 283 24.59 14.44 -6.08
N ARG A 284 25.23 14.33 -7.27
CA ARG A 284 26.68 14.47 -7.38
C ARG A 284 27.14 15.85 -6.95
N ASP A 285 28.18 15.88 -6.15
CA ASP A 285 28.87 17.14 -5.80
C ASP A 285 30.01 17.45 -6.80
N PRO A 286 30.57 18.67 -6.81
CA PRO A 286 31.65 19.03 -7.73
C PRO A 286 32.94 18.22 -7.54
N GLN A 287 33.12 17.53 -6.43
CA GLN A 287 34.27 16.68 -6.12
C GLN A 287 34.03 15.21 -6.49
N GLY A 288 32.86 14.88 -7.08
CA GLY A 288 32.47 13.51 -7.45
C GLY A 288 31.90 12.70 -6.29
N GLY A 289 31.67 13.31 -5.13
CA GLY A 289 30.96 12.71 -3.99
C GLY A 289 29.46 12.82 -4.10
N TRP A 290 28.76 12.61 -2.96
CA TRP A 290 27.31 12.69 -2.87
C TRP A 290 26.87 13.76 -1.86
N ARG A 291 26.05 14.68 -2.30
CA ARG A 291 25.47 15.74 -1.47
C ARG A 291 23.96 15.51 -1.27
N THR A 292 23.51 15.46 -0.03
CA THR A 292 22.09 15.37 0.30
C THR A 292 21.37 16.66 -0.11
N VAL A 293 20.32 16.52 -0.91
CA VAL A 293 19.45 17.64 -1.34
C VAL A 293 18.01 17.47 -0.85
N ILE A 294 17.59 16.25 -0.48
CA ILE A 294 16.34 15.96 0.21
C ILE A 294 16.68 14.96 1.32
N GLY A 295 16.70 15.46 2.57
CA GLY A 295 17.10 14.66 3.75
C GLY A 295 16.04 13.63 4.17
N ASN A 296 14.79 13.83 3.79
CA ASN A 296 13.70 12.88 3.95
C ASN A 296 12.81 12.95 2.69
N LEU A 297 13.07 12.03 1.75
CA LEU A 297 12.24 11.90 0.56
C LEU A 297 10.89 11.28 0.88
N SER A 298 10.79 10.61 2.06
CA SER A 298 9.69 9.72 2.40
C SER A 298 9.60 8.52 1.43
N PHE A 299 8.51 7.80 1.43
CA PHE A 299 8.34 6.55 0.69
C PHE A 299 6.89 6.45 0.16
N PRO A 300 6.61 5.57 -0.81
CA PRO A 300 5.26 5.31 -1.29
C PRO A 300 4.32 4.95 -0.13
N ALA A 301 3.18 5.64 0.00
CA ALA A 301 2.21 5.35 1.06
C ALA A 301 1.35 4.14 0.69
N GLY A 302 1.96 2.97 0.66
CA GLY A 302 1.30 1.71 0.36
C GLY A 302 1.72 1.07 -0.97
N LYS A 303 0.76 0.51 -1.71
CA LYS A 303 0.99 -0.27 -2.93
C LYS A 303 0.89 0.62 -4.17
N ASN A 304 1.93 0.57 -5.01
CA ASN A 304 1.94 1.25 -6.32
C ASN A 304 1.57 2.73 -6.26
N LYS A 305 2.23 3.44 -5.37
CA LYS A 305 2.10 4.88 -5.17
C LYS A 305 3.26 5.63 -5.79
N THR A 306 3.02 6.87 -6.20
CA THR A 306 4.04 7.71 -6.84
C THR A 306 4.53 8.78 -5.89
N VAL A 307 5.84 8.80 -5.63
CA VAL A 307 6.55 9.88 -4.95
C VAL A 307 7.07 10.85 -5.99
N VAL A 308 6.88 12.16 -5.79
CA VAL A 308 7.37 13.19 -6.72
C VAL A 308 8.45 14.03 -6.05
N ALA A 309 9.68 13.97 -6.56
CA ALA A 309 10.78 14.79 -6.09
C ALA A 309 11.06 15.96 -7.04
N ASP A 310 10.99 17.18 -6.54
CA ASP A 310 11.36 18.38 -7.28
C ASP A 310 12.89 18.59 -7.18
N LEU A 311 13.59 18.39 -8.29
CA LEU A 311 15.04 18.53 -8.41
C LEU A 311 15.46 19.83 -9.06
N THR A 312 14.54 20.73 -9.31
CA THR A 312 14.78 22.05 -9.92
C THR A 312 15.85 22.81 -9.14
N GLY A 313 16.93 23.20 -9.83
CA GLY A 313 18.04 23.93 -9.23
C GLY A 313 18.87 23.18 -8.18
N LYS A 314 18.71 21.85 -8.05
CA LYS A 314 19.42 21.08 -7.02
C LYS A 314 20.77 20.50 -7.50
N PHE A 315 21.04 20.49 -8.79
CA PHE A 315 22.31 20.01 -9.34
C PHE A 315 23.37 21.11 -9.29
N PRO A 316 24.51 20.91 -8.61
CA PRO A 316 25.59 21.89 -8.53
C PRO A 316 26.46 21.93 -9.78
N THR A 317 26.38 20.92 -10.62
CA THR A 317 27.13 20.74 -11.86
C THR A 317 26.22 20.16 -12.94
N ARG A 318 26.76 19.90 -14.14
CA ARG A 318 26.06 19.17 -15.21
C ARG A 318 26.14 17.65 -15.06
N ASP A 319 26.59 17.15 -13.91
CA ASP A 319 26.45 15.73 -13.55
C ASP A 319 25.06 15.52 -12.91
N TYR A 320 24.17 14.87 -13.65
CA TYR A 320 22.77 14.64 -13.25
C TYR A 320 22.58 13.30 -12.55
N GLY A 321 23.63 12.82 -11.89
CA GLY A 321 23.60 11.63 -11.05
C GLY A 321 22.76 11.86 -9.80
N VAL A 322 21.83 10.94 -9.52
CA VAL A 322 20.97 10.91 -8.32
C VAL A 322 21.18 9.60 -7.58
N ARG A 323 21.26 9.68 -6.24
CA ARG A 323 21.29 8.50 -5.38
C ARG A 323 20.14 8.54 -4.37
N ILE A 324 19.38 7.47 -4.30
CA ILE A 324 18.36 7.24 -3.27
C ILE A 324 18.91 6.18 -2.33
N ARG A 325 19.08 6.54 -1.05
CA ARG A 325 19.71 5.71 -0.02
C ARG A 325 18.75 5.46 1.14
N THR A 326 18.52 4.18 1.49
CA THR A 326 17.60 3.77 2.55
C THR A 326 17.94 2.38 3.08
N ASN A 327 17.42 2.02 4.26
CA ASN A 327 17.32 0.66 4.74
C ASN A 327 15.86 0.16 4.84
N MET A 328 14.92 0.90 4.26
CA MET A 328 13.53 0.45 4.16
C MET A 328 13.38 -0.55 3.01
N GLU A 329 12.44 -1.47 3.15
CA GLU A 329 12.09 -2.44 2.12
C GLU A 329 11.11 -1.79 1.12
N VAL A 330 11.68 -1.01 0.18
CA VAL A 330 10.92 -0.31 -0.87
C VAL A 330 11.23 -0.94 -2.22
N TYR A 331 10.17 -1.33 -2.92
CA TYR A 331 10.23 -1.96 -4.24
C TYR A 331 9.82 -0.94 -5.30
N TRP A 332 10.79 -0.48 -6.08
CA TRP A 332 10.56 0.46 -7.18
C TRP A 332 10.19 -0.30 -8.45
N ASP A 333 9.16 0.20 -9.17
CA ASP A 333 8.63 -0.36 -10.42
C ASP A 333 8.90 0.59 -11.60
N HIS A 334 8.45 1.85 -11.50
CA HIS A 334 8.58 2.79 -12.60
C HIS A 334 9.19 4.12 -12.14
N ILE A 335 10.35 4.45 -12.68
CA ILE A 335 11.03 5.71 -12.39
C ILE A 335 11.28 6.46 -13.68
N PHE A 336 10.88 7.73 -13.71
CA PHE A 336 11.10 8.59 -14.85
C PHE A 336 11.33 10.03 -14.41
N VAL A 337 12.02 10.78 -15.25
CA VAL A 337 12.21 12.22 -15.11
C VAL A 337 11.32 12.93 -16.15
N ALA A 338 10.73 14.03 -15.74
CA ALA A 338 9.92 14.86 -16.62
C ALA A 338 10.20 16.34 -16.40
N GLU A 339 10.00 17.15 -17.45
CA GLU A 339 9.98 18.57 -17.31
C GLU A 339 8.69 18.98 -16.59
N GLY A 340 8.83 19.71 -15.47
CA GLY A 340 7.74 20.43 -14.83
C GLY A 340 7.55 21.74 -15.60
N GLY A 341 6.54 21.82 -16.45
CA GLY A 341 6.29 23.05 -17.22
C GLY A 341 5.43 24.06 -16.47
N SER A 342 5.27 25.26 -17.05
CA SER A 342 4.19 26.18 -16.70
C SER A 342 2.87 25.42 -16.78
N ALA A 343 2.02 25.62 -15.76
CA ALA A 343 0.76 24.90 -15.63
C ALA A 343 -0.06 24.99 -16.93
N GLY A 344 -0.17 23.89 -17.67
CA GLY A 344 -1.12 23.77 -18.77
C GLY A 344 -2.55 23.85 -18.20
N PRO A 345 -3.55 24.12 -19.06
CA PRO A 345 -4.92 24.22 -18.61
C PRO A 345 -5.39 22.89 -18.04
N VAL A 346 -5.92 22.92 -16.81
CA VAL A 346 -6.52 21.79 -16.13
C VAL A 346 -7.90 22.21 -15.64
N ARG A 347 -8.90 21.39 -15.90
CA ARG A 347 -10.25 21.60 -15.37
C ARG A 347 -10.52 20.53 -14.31
N ILE A 348 -10.78 20.95 -13.08
CA ILE A 348 -11.07 20.05 -11.97
C ILE A 348 -12.56 20.11 -11.67
N THR A 349 -13.23 18.98 -11.68
CA THR A 349 -14.62 18.84 -11.23
C THR A 349 -14.67 17.85 -10.07
N THR A 350 -15.16 18.27 -8.93
CA THR A 350 -15.33 17.41 -7.76
C THR A 350 -16.73 16.80 -7.76
N LEU A 351 -16.81 15.48 -7.77
CA LEU A 351 -18.04 14.73 -7.63
C LEU A 351 -18.19 14.23 -6.19
N GLN A 352 -19.36 14.48 -5.60
CA GLN A 352 -19.77 13.88 -4.34
C GLN A 352 -20.44 12.54 -4.60
N PRO A 353 -20.38 11.58 -3.66
CA PRO A 353 -21.12 10.34 -3.76
C PRO A 353 -22.62 10.58 -3.94
N THR A 354 -23.20 9.97 -4.96
CA THR A 354 -24.67 9.95 -5.16
C THR A 354 -25.29 8.81 -4.37
N ALA A 355 -24.56 7.71 -4.20
CA ALA A 355 -24.93 6.58 -3.37
C ALA A 355 -23.68 6.00 -2.70
N ALA A 356 -23.83 5.53 -1.46
CA ALA A 356 -22.87 4.70 -0.77
C ALA A 356 -23.61 3.66 0.07
N ASP A 357 -23.21 2.40 -0.05
CA ASP A 357 -23.84 1.27 0.64
C ASP A 357 -22.78 0.41 1.32
N LEU A 358 -22.93 0.17 2.61
CA LEU A 358 -22.09 -0.70 3.41
C LEU A 358 -22.73 -2.08 3.50
N HIS A 359 -21.96 -3.13 3.21
CA HIS A 359 -22.40 -4.53 3.34
C HIS A 359 -21.22 -5.47 3.58
N TYR A 360 -21.53 -6.69 4.04
CA TYR A 360 -20.53 -7.75 4.12
C TYR A 360 -20.30 -8.37 2.74
N ARG A 361 -19.07 -8.32 2.27
CA ARG A 361 -18.66 -8.94 1.01
C ARG A 361 -17.87 -10.22 1.22
N GLY A 362 -16.89 -10.20 2.14
CA GLY A 362 -15.88 -11.22 2.35
C GLY A 362 -14.49 -10.79 1.87
N PHE A 363 -13.64 -11.77 1.56
CA PHE A 363 -12.20 -11.58 1.34
C PHE A 363 -11.83 -11.99 -0.08
N SER A 364 -11.17 -11.08 -0.80
CA SER A 364 -10.67 -11.33 -2.16
C SER A 364 -9.54 -12.36 -2.15
N ARG A 365 -9.49 -13.18 -3.19
CA ARG A 365 -8.32 -14.02 -3.42
C ARG A 365 -7.10 -13.14 -3.62
N ARG A 366 -6.09 -13.42 -2.80
CA ARG A 366 -4.81 -12.72 -2.83
C ARG A 366 -3.79 -13.47 -3.70
N TYR A 367 -3.01 -12.75 -4.45
CA TYR A 367 -1.85 -13.25 -5.18
C TYR A 367 -0.72 -12.22 -5.19
N ARG A 368 0.50 -12.65 -5.54
CA ARG A 368 1.66 -11.76 -5.68
C ARG A 368 1.99 -11.56 -7.15
N LYS A 369 2.33 -10.34 -7.52
CA LYS A 369 2.97 -10.00 -8.77
C LYS A 369 4.47 -9.80 -8.54
N GLY A 370 5.30 -10.05 -9.55
CA GLY A 370 6.75 -9.87 -9.41
C GLY A 370 7.46 -10.91 -8.53
N GLY A 371 6.86 -12.11 -8.33
CA GLY A 371 7.47 -13.20 -7.60
C GLY A 371 7.31 -13.12 -6.07
N ARG A 372 8.24 -13.75 -5.33
CA ARG A 372 8.13 -13.94 -3.88
C ARG A 372 8.00 -12.64 -3.07
N TYR A 373 8.63 -11.59 -3.52
CA TYR A 373 8.71 -10.31 -2.82
C TYR A 373 7.87 -9.21 -3.49
N GLY A 374 7.12 -9.55 -4.53
CA GLY A 374 6.22 -8.60 -5.19
C GLY A 374 5.04 -8.19 -4.29
N PRO A 375 4.38 -7.07 -4.60
CA PRO A 375 3.23 -6.62 -3.85
C PRO A 375 2.08 -7.63 -3.92
N HIS A 376 1.27 -7.66 -2.86
CA HIS A 376 0.03 -8.40 -2.88
C HIS A 376 -1.02 -7.64 -3.70
N TRP A 377 -1.67 -8.38 -4.58
CA TRP A 377 -2.81 -7.97 -5.37
C TRP A 377 -4.02 -8.81 -5.01
N PHE A 378 -5.21 -8.31 -5.31
CA PHE A 378 -6.45 -8.92 -4.87
C PHE A 378 -7.39 -9.07 -6.06
N GLU A 379 -7.93 -10.29 -6.24
CA GLU A 379 -8.90 -10.58 -7.30
C GLU A 379 -10.31 -10.35 -6.77
N TYR A 380 -10.91 -9.24 -7.18
CA TYR A 380 -12.21 -8.79 -6.67
C TYR A 380 -13.33 -9.82 -6.85
N HIS A 381 -13.33 -10.58 -7.93
CA HIS A 381 -14.42 -11.50 -8.27
C HIS A 381 -14.23 -12.92 -7.70
N ASP A 382 -13.09 -13.22 -7.09
CA ASP A 382 -12.84 -14.50 -6.43
C ASP A 382 -12.83 -14.27 -4.91
N VAL A 383 -13.95 -14.56 -4.26
CA VAL A 383 -14.24 -14.15 -2.87
C VAL A 383 -14.53 -15.34 -1.98
N SER A 384 -13.83 -15.41 -0.85
CA SER A 384 -14.20 -16.27 0.28
C SER A 384 -15.08 -15.47 1.26
N ARG A 385 -16.08 -16.12 1.82
CA ARG A 385 -16.90 -15.53 2.89
C ARG A 385 -16.41 -15.88 4.29
N GLU A 386 -15.48 -16.80 4.39
CA GLU A 386 -14.84 -17.18 5.63
C GLU A 386 -13.68 -16.22 5.94
N SER A 387 -13.71 -15.65 7.15
CA SER A 387 -12.65 -14.74 7.59
C SER A 387 -11.37 -15.49 7.93
N PRO A 388 -10.22 -15.16 7.33
CA PRO A 388 -8.94 -15.73 7.74
C PRO A 388 -8.45 -15.16 9.08
N TRP A 389 -9.17 -14.21 9.68
CA TRP A 389 -8.77 -13.48 10.87
C TRP A 389 -9.59 -13.85 12.11
N GLY A 390 -8.99 -13.65 13.27
CA GLY A 390 -9.73 -13.63 14.52
C GLY A 390 -10.76 -12.50 14.57
N SER A 391 -11.86 -12.72 15.27
CA SER A 391 -12.92 -11.70 15.43
C SER A 391 -12.40 -10.44 16.11
N ILE A 392 -12.79 -9.29 15.59
CA ILE A 392 -12.60 -7.99 16.22
C ILE A 392 -13.90 -7.62 16.93
N THR A 393 -13.81 -7.21 18.19
CA THR A 393 -14.96 -6.76 18.98
C THR A 393 -15.03 -5.24 18.99
N GLY A 394 -16.24 -4.68 18.86
CA GLY A 394 -16.42 -3.24 18.85
C GLY A 394 -17.83 -2.84 18.38
N ALA A 395 -18.02 -1.54 18.20
CA ALA A 395 -19.22 -1.00 17.56
C ALA A 395 -18.90 -0.71 16.10
N PHE A 396 -19.68 -1.29 15.20
CA PHE A 396 -19.54 -1.13 13.75
C PHE A 396 -20.76 -0.47 13.15
N THR A 397 -20.57 0.18 12.00
CA THR A 397 -21.69 0.81 11.31
C THR A 397 -22.67 -0.26 10.80
N ARG A 398 -23.95 0.01 10.98
CA ARG A 398 -25.01 -0.85 10.46
C ARG A 398 -25.00 -0.88 8.94
N TYR A 399 -25.16 -2.07 8.36
CA TYR A 399 -25.26 -2.26 6.90
C TYR A 399 -26.42 -1.51 6.28
N GLY A 400 -26.25 -1.08 5.03
CA GLY A 400 -27.17 -0.34 4.21
C GLY A 400 -26.61 1.00 3.76
N ASN A 401 -27.50 1.95 3.49
CA ASN A 401 -27.12 3.27 2.99
C ASN A 401 -26.30 4.08 4.01
N VAL A 402 -25.04 4.36 3.64
CA VAL A 402 -24.09 5.17 4.42
C VAL A 402 -23.73 6.49 3.71
N SER A 403 -24.45 6.86 2.65
CA SER A 403 -24.18 8.10 1.90
C SER A 403 -24.10 9.36 2.78
N PRO A 404 -24.91 9.53 3.84
CA PRO A 404 -24.79 10.70 4.70
C PRO A 404 -23.45 10.78 5.46
N LEU A 405 -22.81 9.63 5.73
CA LEU A 405 -21.59 9.53 6.53
C LEU A 405 -20.32 9.79 5.72
N VAL A 406 -20.37 9.66 4.38
CA VAL A 406 -19.18 9.76 3.52
C VAL A 406 -19.14 10.98 2.61
N ARG A 407 -20.16 11.87 2.71
CA ARG A 407 -20.25 13.07 1.87
C ARG A 407 -19.49 14.26 2.41
N GLN A 408 -19.27 14.31 3.69
CA GLN A 408 -18.64 15.43 4.36
C GLN A 408 -17.96 14.93 5.63
N SER A 409 -16.74 15.37 5.85
CA SER A 409 -15.96 15.12 7.06
C SER A 409 -16.68 15.62 8.31
N GLY A 410 -16.71 14.81 9.37
CA GLY A 410 -17.44 15.11 10.60
C GLY A 410 -16.98 14.29 11.80
N ASP A 411 -17.90 14.08 12.74
CA ASP A 411 -17.71 13.27 13.94
C ASP A 411 -18.39 11.90 13.88
N MET A 412 -18.93 11.54 12.69
CA MET A 412 -19.60 10.26 12.43
C MET A 412 -18.92 9.57 11.24
N TYR A 413 -18.46 8.36 11.46
CA TYR A 413 -17.69 7.58 10.49
C TYR A 413 -18.45 6.34 10.01
N VAL A 414 -18.12 5.85 8.84
CA VAL A 414 -18.40 4.46 8.49
C VAL A 414 -17.31 3.61 9.12
N ILE A 415 -17.68 2.81 10.12
CA ILE A 415 -16.75 1.92 10.84
C ILE A 415 -16.90 0.52 10.26
N MET A 416 -15.85 0.06 9.57
CA MET A 416 -15.81 -1.19 8.82
C MET A 416 -15.02 -2.25 9.60
N SER A 417 -15.53 -3.47 9.55
CA SER A 417 -14.88 -4.68 10.07
C SER A 417 -14.24 -5.48 8.91
N PRO A 418 -13.30 -6.40 9.19
CA PRO A 418 -12.79 -7.30 8.16
C PRO A 418 -13.90 -8.05 7.42
N GLY A 419 -13.89 -7.98 6.10
CA GLY A 419 -14.88 -8.53 5.19
C GLY A 419 -15.95 -7.55 4.73
N ASP A 420 -15.97 -6.32 5.27
CA ASP A 420 -16.91 -5.28 4.86
C ASP A 420 -16.47 -4.57 3.57
N GLU A 421 -17.47 -4.08 2.83
CA GLU A 421 -17.31 -3.26 1.63
C GLU A 421 -18.24 -2.04 1.67
N VAL A 422 -17.73 -0.89 1.26
CA VAL A 422 -18.52 0.29 0.89
C VAL A 422 -18.51 0.43 -0.62
N SER A 423 -19.67 0.21 -1.26
CA SER A 423 -19.89 0.54 -2.67
C SER A 423 -20.20 2.01 -2.82
N VAL A 424 -19.40 2.75 -3.60
CA VAL A 424 -19.57 4.20 -3.80
C VAL A 424 -19.85 4.51 -5.26
N GLN A 425 -20.83 5.37 -5.52
CA GLN A 425 -21.25 5.78 -6.88
C GLN A 425 -21.19 7.29 -7.06
N PHE A 426 -20.80 7.73 -8.27
CA PHE A 426 -20.70 9.13 -8.66
C PHE A 426 -21.38 9.37 -10.01
N ASP A 427 -22.13 10.46 -10.13
CA ASP A 427 -22.88 10.82 -11.34
C ASP A 427 -21.95 11.42 -12.41
N ALA A 428 -21.73 10.69 -13.49
CA ALA A 428 -20.91 11.11 -14.62
C ALA A 428 -21.66 12.06 -15.59
N HIS A 429 -23.01 12.12 -15.55
CA HIS A 429 -23.80 12.99 -16.42
C HIS A 429 -23.57 14.49 -16.12
N ARG A 430 -23.08 14.80 -14.93
CA ARG A 430 -22.75 16.18 -14.52
C ARG A 430 -21.45 16.71 -15.12
N LEU A 431 -20.70 15.85 -15.81
CA LEU A 431 -19.41 16.25 -16.36
C LEU A 431 -19.60 16.90 -17.73
N PRO A 432 -18.85 17.98 -17.99
CA PRO A 432 -18.86 18.60 -19.31
C PRO A 432 -18.22 17.66 -20.34
N GLU A 433 -18.55 17.88 -21.61
CA GLU A 433 -17.87 17.20 -22.72
C GLU A 433 -16.38 17.55 -22.74
N LEU A 434 -15.58 16.56 -23.14
CA LEU A 434 -14.14 16.74 -23.31
C LEU A 434 -13.86 17.50 -24.60
N PRO A 435 -13.05 18.57 -24.56
CA PRO A 435 -12.53 19.19 -25.76
C PRO A 435 -11.71 18.18 -26.59
N SER A 436 -11.58 18.44 -27.89
CA SER A 436 -10.70 17.66 -28.75
C SER A 436 -9.26 17.66 -28.20
N ARG A 437 -8.59 16.51 -28.23
CA ARG A 437 -7.24 16.29 -27.68
C ARG A 437 -7.13 16.52 -26.17
N TRP A 438 -8.24 16.37 -25.44
CA TRP A 438 -8.24 16.31 -24.00
C TRP A 438 -8.54 14.89 -23.55
N ARG A 439 -8.08 14.56 -22.37
CA ARG A 439 -8.40 13.30 -21.68
C ARG A 439 -8.87 13.58 -20.26
N ARG A 440 -9.48 12.58 -19.67
CA ARG A 440 -10.04 12.61 -18.33
C ARG A 440 -9.32 11.61 -17.45
N ASP A 441 -8.70 12.11 -16.40
CA ASP A 441 -8.05 11.33 -15.36
C ASP A 441 -8.79 11.51 -14.02
N PHE A 442 -8.51 10.65 -13.05
CA PHE A 442 -9.25 10.60 -11.80
C PHE A 442 -8.31 10.56 -10.61
N ILE A 443 -8.69 11.29 -9.56
CA ILE A 443 -8.06 11.26 -8.25
C ILE A 443 -9.15 11.00 -7.23
N LEU A 444 -8.99 9.95 -6.43
CA LEU A 444 -9.83 9.72 -5.26
C LEU A 444 -9.32 10.59 -4.11
N TYR A 445 -10.20 11.32 -3.47
CA TYR A 445 -9.97 11.91 -2.16
C TYR A 445 -10.63 11.04 -1.12
N THR A 446 -9.89 10.68 -0.08
CA THR A 446 -10.41 10.01 1.10
C THR A 446 -9.95 10.70 2.37
N ASP A 447 -10.81 10.70 3.38
CA ASP A 447 -10.50 11.06 4.74
C ASP A 447 -10.93 9.92 5.65
N GLY A 448 -10.07 9.52 6.59
CA GLY A 448 -10.38 8.39 7.45
C GLY A 448 -9.15 7.82 8.16
N TRP A 449 -9.37 6.88 9.04
CA TRP A 449 -8.34 6.24 9.85
C TRP A 449 -8.39 4.74 9.74
N ILE A 450 -7.24 4.11 9.92
CA ILE A 450 -7.11 2.67 10.11
C ILE A 450 -6.58 2.40 11.51
N LYS A 451 -7.14 1.40 12.17
CA LYS A 451 -6.64 0.90 13.45
C LYS A 451 -6.33 -0.59 13.34
N ASP A 452 -5.04 -0.91 13.38
CA ASP A 452 -4.56 -2.30 13.42
C ASP A 452 -5.04 -3.01 14.70
N ALA A 453 -5.53 -4.24 14.57
CA ALA A 453 -5.91 -5.08 15.71
C ALA A 453 -4.72 -5.73 16.43
N ASP A 454 -3.48 -5.33 16.13
CA ASP A 454 -2.28 -5.80 16.80
C ASP A 454 -2.31 -5.50 18.31
N LEU A 455 -1.86 -6.48 19.11
CA LEU A 455 -1.82 -6.37 20.57
C LEU A 455 -0.93 -5.22 21.08
N ASN A 456 -0.02 -4.70 20.26
CA ASN A 456 0.86 -3.58 20.60
C ASN A 456 0.32 -2.23 20.08
N THR A 457 -0.83 -2.21 19.41
CA THR A 457 -1.52 -0.97 19.08
C THR A 457 -2.16 -0.37 20.33
N ALA A 458 -2.18 0.95 20.46
CA ALA A 458 -2.81 1.61 21.59
C ALA A 458 -4.29 1.19 21.71
N THR A 459 -4.70 0.83 22.91
CA THR A 459 -6.12 0.58 23.25
C THR A 459 -6.79 1.92 23.54
N GLY A 460 -7.90 2.23 22.87
CA GLY A 460 -8.67 3.44 23.09
C GLY A 460 -10.02 3.32 22.45
#